data_47e200bfd96123d661f5070278870420
#
_entry.id   47e200bfd96123d661f5070278870420
#
_cell.length_a   1.000
_cell.length_b   1.000
_cell.length_c   1.000
_cell.angle_alpha   90.00
_cell.angle_beta   90.00
_cell.angle_gamma   90.00
#
_symmetry.space_group_name_H-M   'P 1'
#
loop_
_entity.id
_entity.type
_entity.pdbx_description
1 polymer ?
#
loop_
_entity_poly.entity_id
_entity_poly.type
_entity_poly.pdbx_seq_one_letter_code
_entity_poly.pdbx_strand_id
1 'polypeptide(L)'
;MDNQFENENQWTYEPPHQYTPEPKPKKNRTFASMIALALCYSLLGGALGAGGALLLTGKAQKEDPAVTEPAPTENITNILKGLRESSVIEITQLETGKLMTPAEVYAANVNSTVGITTSITTNYWGYQTTAAASGSGFIISDDGYILTNFHVIEDSDAITVRLYNGESLDATLIGYDESNDIAVLKVDSDNLTPVILGDSDNMNVGDSVVAIGNPLGELTFSLTAGAVSALNREITMSNGSTMNLIQTDCAINSGNSGGALFNLYGEVVGITNAKYSSSSNSEASIDNIGFAIPINDVWSIIESIIENGYISKPYIGVSVSNVSAETQSYGLPQGAAVKLVAEDSPAEEAGLKVNDIITAINGTAITGSSDLVRIVGDAAIGDVLRLTVYRGGSTMELSLTVGEKIQAAIEEKEESQQPQQGYPGWGFGGFGW
;
A
#
# COMPACT_ATOMS: atom_id res chain seq x y z
N MET A 1 -22.28 -67.22 -17.23
CA MET A 1 -21.13 -66.87 -16.37
C MET A 1 -21.03 -65.29 -16.45
N ASP A 2 -21.82 -64.83 -15.73
CA ASP A 2 -21.95 -63.99 -14.51
C ASP A 2 -21.35 -62.62 -14.68
N ASN A 3 -22.31 -61.71 -14.85
CA ASN A 3 -22.24 -60.28 -14.62
C ASN A 3 -21.95 -60.01 -13.14
N GLN A 4 -21.20 -58.99 -12.86
CA GLN A 4 -21.40 -58.09 -11.70
C GLN A 4 -20.44 -56.88 -11.80
N PHE A 5 -20.96 -55.71 -12.09
CA PHE A 5 -20.52 -54.40 -11.53
C PHE A 5 -21.60 -53.38 -11.82
N GLU A 6 -22.67 -53.42 -11.05
CA GLU A 6 -23.50 -52.26 -10.74
C GLU A 6 -22.92 -51.62 -9.48
N ASN A 7 -22.52 -50.36 -9.56
CA ASN A 7 -22.25 -49.57 -8.39
C ASN A 7 -23.01 -48.23 -8.55
N GLU A 8 -24.23 -48.24 -8.05
CA GLU A 8 -25.07 -47.07 -7.90
C GLU A 8 -24.51 -46.21 -6.76
N ASN A 9 -23.94 -45.02 -7.07
CA ASN A 9 -23.71 -43.95 -6.11
C ASN A 9 -25.04 -43.22 -5.88
N GLN A 10 -25.80 -43.68 -4.88
CA GLN A 10 -26.91 -42.91 -4.32
C GLN A 10 -26.36 -41.74 -3.48
N TRP A 11 -26.46 -40.54 -3.99
CA TRP A 11 -26.29 -39.34 -3.19
C TRP A 11 -27.51 -39.16 -2.30
N THR A 12 -27.39 -39.48 -1.00
CA THR A 12 -28.39 -39.12 0.01
C THR A 12 -28.26 -37.68 0.37
N TYR A 13 -29.31 -36.91 0.06
CA TYR A 13 -29.45 -35.50 0.47
C TYR A 13 -29.72 -35.49 1.99
N GLU A 14 -28.74 -35.03 2.79
CA GLU A 14 -28.98 -34.66 4.19
C GLU A 14 -29.57 -33.23 4.24
N PRO A 15 -30.72 -33.03 4.89
CA PRO A 15 -31.25 -31.68 5.05
C PRO A 15 -30.36 -30.86 6.01
N PRO A 16 -30.23 -29.52 5.80
CA PRO A 16 -29.39 -28.68 6.64
C PRO A 16 -29.83 -28.77 8.10
N HIS A 17 -28.88 -28.99 8.99
CA HIS A 17 -29.08 -28.99 10.43
C HIS A 17 -29.68 -27.64 10.86
N GLN A 18 -30.85 -27.70 11.52
CA GLN A 18 -31.42 -26.51 12.16
C GLN A 18 -30.48 -26.01 13.24
N TYR A 19 -29.99 -24.81 13.03
CA TYR A 19 -29.18 -24.07 14.02
C TYR A 19 -30.04 -23.78 15.26
N THR A 20 -29.78 -24.49 16.34
CA THR A 20 -30.28 -24.12 17.66
C THR A 20 -29.30 -23.16 18.30
N PRO A 21 -29.70 -21.90 18.60
CA PRO A 21 -28.76 -20.96 19.23
C PRO A 21 -28.39 -21.45 20.64
N GLU A 22 -27.09 -21.49 20.91
CA GLU A 22 -26.57 -21.78 22.25
C GLU A 22 -27.08 -20.76 23.25
N PRO A 23 -27.44 -21.22 24.47
CA PRO A 23 -27.90 -20.32 25.52
C PRO A 23 -26.77 -19.38 25.97
N LYS A 24 -27.02 -18.07 25.93
CA LYS A 24 -26.09 -17.06 26.40
C LYS A 24 -25.63 -17.36 27.81
N PRO A 25 -24.30 -17.28 28.14
CA PRO A 25 -23.81 -17.55 29.48
C PRO A 25 -24.46 -16.58 30.50
N LYS A 26 -25.01 -17.13 31.54
CA LYS A 26 -25.56 -16.34 32.66
C LYS A 26 -24.41 -15.57 33.31
N LYS A 27 -24.53 -14.24 33.32
CA LYS A 27 -23.57 -13.36 34.04
C LYS A 27 -23.52 -13.82 35.51
N ASN A 28 -22.37 -14.38 35.90
CA ASN A 28 -22.09 -14.74 37.27
C ASN A 28 -22.03 -13.47 38.13
N ARG A 29 -23.10 -13.21 38.89
CA ARG A 29 -23.15 -12.13 39.88
C ARG A 29 -22.18 -12.32 41.06
N THR A 30 -21.62 -13.51 41.21
CA THR A 30 -20.65 -13.87 42.26
C THR A 30 -19.31 -13.17 42.11
N PHE A 31 -18.85 -12.85 40.89
CA PHE A 31 -17.54 -12.19 40.69
C PHE A 31 -17.57 -10.71 41.16
N ALA A 32 -18.66 -10.00 40.91
CA ALA A 32 -18.79 -8.61 41.33
C ALA A 32 -18.91 -8.49 42.86
N SER A 33 -19.53 -9.47 43.54
CA SER A 33 -19.62 -9.47 45.02
C SER A 33 -18.29 -9.84 45.69
N MET A 34 -17.47 -10.66 45.05
CA MET A 34 -16.10 -10.97 45.57
C MET A 34 -15.16 -9.78 45.49
N ILE A 35 -15.24 -8.97 44.41
CA ILE A 35 -14.41 -7.74 44.29
C ILE A 35 -14.88 -6.70 45.32
N ALA A 36 -16.16 -6.54 45.53
CA ALA A 36 -16.71 -5.62 46.55
C ALA A 36 -16.25 -6.03 47.97
N LEU A 37 -16.28 -7.33 48.29
CA LEU A 37 -15.80 -7.84 49.57
C LEU A 37 -14.30 -7.63 49.79
N ALA A 38 -13.48 -7.86 48.76
CA ALA A 38 -12.04 -7.62 48.79
C ALA A 38 -11.68 -6.14 49.03
N LEU A 39 -12.41 -5.20 48.44
CA LEU A 39 -12.22 -3.77 48.65
C LEU A 39 -12.63 -3.34 50.05
N CYS A 40 -13.72 -3.93 50.61
CA CYS A 40 -14.09 -3.66 51.99
C CYS A 40 -13.07 -4.15 53.04
N TYR A 41 -12.44 -5.33 52.82
CA TYR A 41 -11.40 -5.82 53.69
C TYR A 41 -10.09 -5.01 53.60
N SER A 42 -9.74 -4.48 52.46
CA SER A 42 -8.58 -3.63 52.28
C SER A 42 -8.71 -2.28 52.96
N LEU A 43 -9.92 -1.68 52.96
CA LEU A 43 -10.22 -0.43 53.68
C LEU A 43 -10.27 -0.61 55.20
N LEU A 44 -10.82 -1.73 55.69
CA LEU A 44 -10.86 -2.05 57.11
C LEU A 44 -9.44 -2.39 57.67
N GLY A 45 -8.60 -3.11 56.90
CA GLY A 45 -7.22 -3.40 57.27
C GLY A 45 -6.36 -2.15 57.37
N GLY A 46 -6.54 -1.19 56.43
CA GLY A 46 -5.83 0.09 56.47
C GLY A 46 -6.20 0.98 57.65
N ALA A 47 -7.47 1.01 58.05
CA ALA A 47 -7.93 1.80 59.20
C ALA A 47 -7.45 1.25 60.55
N LEU A 48 -7.35 -0.07 60.69
CA LEU A 48 -6.85 -0.72 61.93
C LEU A 48 -5.32 -0.62 62.01
N GLY A 49 -4.59 -0.65 60.86
CA GLY A 49 -3.15 -0.45 60.83
C GLY A 49 -2.71 0.96 61.23
N ALA A 50 -3.40 1.98 60.70
CA ALA A 50 -3.10 3.38 61.06
C ALA A 50 -3.50 3.75 62.49
N GLY A 51 -4.60 3.20 62.99
CA GLY A 51 -5.03 3.40 64.39
C GLY A 51 -4.10 2.73 65.43
N GLY A 52 -3.55 1.55 65.08
CA GLY A 52 -2.57 0.85 65.97
C GLY A 52 -1.24 1.57 66.10
N ALA A 53 -0.75 2.19 65.03
CA ALA A 53 0.51 2.94 65.03
C ALA A 53 0.43 4.23 65.86
N LEU A 54 -0.74 4.89 65.95
CA LEU A 54 -0.94 6.12 66.73
C LEU A 54 -1.04 5.89 68.24
N LEU A 55 -1.41 4.67 68.69
CA LEU A 55 -1.54 4.32 70.13
C LEU A 55 -0.20 3.85 70.74
N LEU A 56 0.80 3.51 69.93
CA LEU A 56 2.10 3.02 70.42
C LEU A 56 3.20 4.10 70.53
N THR A 57 2.94 5.33 70.07
CA THR A 57 3.94 6.43 70.09
C THR A 57 3.83 7.39 71.30
N GLY A 58 3.00 7.05 72.31
CA GLY A 58 2.86 7.87 73.51
C GLY A 58 3.55 7.27 74.73
N LYS A 59 4.77 7.76 75.07
CA LYS A 59 5.59 7.66 76.26
C LYS A 59 6.84 6.75 76.18
N ALA A 60 8.00 7.31 76.13
CA ALA A 60 8.95 7.48 77.22
C ALA A 60 10.34 7.84 76.62
N GLN A 61 10.80 9.03 77.00
CA GLN A 61 12.23 9.36 77.01
C GLN A 61 12.92 8.56 78.14
N LYS A 62 14.00 7.85 77.81
CA LYS A 62 15.16 7.61 78.67
C LYS A 62 16.38 7.19 77.82
N GLU A 63 17.49 7.77 78.22
CA GLU A 63 18.82 7.74 77.62
C GLU A 63 19.46 6.36 77.52
N ASP A 64 20.28 6.20 76.53
CA ASP A 64 21.28 5.29 76.00
C ASP A 64 21.78 4.10 76.77
N PRO A 65 22.14 2.98 76.13
CA PRO A 65 23.46 2.91 75.46
C PRO A 65 23.44 2.28 74.07
N ALA A 66 24.44 2.64 73.26
CA ALA A 66 24.68 2.20 71.90
C ALA A 66 24.49 0.68 71.71
N VAL A 67 23.43 0.30 71.02
CA VAL A 67 23.23 -1.01 70.43
C VAL A 67 23.45 -0.85 68.93
N THR A 68 24.51 -1.50 68.48
CA THR A 68 24.75 -1.69 67.01
C THR A 68 23.53 -2.32 66.43
N GLU A 69 22.79 -1.56 65.61
CA GLU A 69 21.73 -2.11 64.77
C GLU A 69 22.30 -3.14 63.76
N PRO A 70 21.71 -4.34 63.64
CA PRO A 70 21.99 -5.19 62.51
C PRO A 70 21.47 -4.46 61.24
N ALA A 71 22.35 -4.31 60.25
CA ALA A 71 22.03 -3.75 58.98
C ALA A 71 20.73 -4.37 58.42
N PRO A 72 19.80 -3.57 57.87
CA PRO A 72 18.61 -4.09 57.27
C PRO A 72 19.02 -5.04 56.12
N THR A 73 18.62 -6.29 56.21
CA THR A 73 18.70 -7.23 55.10
C THR A 73 17.70 -6.72 54.07
N GLU A 74 18.15 -5.84 53.19
CA GLU A 74 17.42 -5.52 51.98
C GLU A 74 17.31 -6.81 51.17
N ASN A 75 16.12 -7.38 51.12
CA ASN A 75 15.75 -8.31 50.06
C ASN A 75 15.73 -7.53 48.77
N ILE A 76 16.91 -7.25 48.24
CA ILE A 76 17.06 -6.62 46.92
C ILE A 76 16.68 -7.70 45.93
N THR A 77 15.42 -7.66 45.48
CA THR A 77 15.06 -8.25 44.20
C THR A 77 15.90 -7.51 43.17
N ASN A 78 17.00 -8.11 42.71
CA ASN A 78 17.85 -7.55 41.66
C ASN A 78 17.07 -7.46 40.37
N ILE A 79 16.27 -6.41 40.21
CA ILE A 79 15.71 -6.01 38.95
C ILE A 79 16.84 -5.36 38.16
N LEU A 80 17.41 -6.11 37.21
CA LEU A 80 18.39 -5.59 36.28
C LEU A 80 17.68 -4.51 35.41
N LYS A 81 18.03 -3.25 35.66
CA LYS A 81 17.62 -2.13 34.78
C LYS A 81 18.66 -1.99 33.71
N GLY A 82 18.21 -1.93 32.43
CA GLY A 82 19.12 -1.63 31.34
C GLY A 82 19.77 -0.26 31.52
N LEU A 83 21.06 -0.19 31.30
CA LEU A 83 21.88 1.02 31.42
C LEU A 83 21.97 1.79 30.12
N ARG A 84 20.98 1.63 29.19
CA ARG A 84 20.98 2.41 27.97
C ARG A 84 20.68 3.87 28.33
N GLU A 85 21.66 4.73 28.13
CA GLU A 85 21.44 6.17 28.13
C GLU A 85 20.44 6.51 26.98
N SER A 86 19.47 7.39 27.27
CA SER A 86 18.57 7.87 26.23
C SER A 86 19.40 8.71 25.25
N SER A 87 19.72 8.15 24.10
CA SER A 87 20.26 8.94 23.00
C SER A 87 19.11 9.68 22.31
N VAL A 88 19.11 10.99 22.37
CA VAL A 88 18.29 11.82 21.49
C VAL A 88 18.97 11.77 20.13
N ILE A 89 18.32 11.13 19.15
CA ILE A 89 18.78 11.16 17.76
C ILE A 89 18.27 12.49 17.21
N GLU A 90 19.18 13.42 16.93
CA GLU A 90 18.84 14.69 16.30
C GLU A 90 18.46 14.46 14.84
N ILE A 91 17.43 15.21 14.36
CA ILE A 91 17.09 15.25 12.96
C ILE A 91 18.26 15.91 12.22
N THR A 92 18.94 15.12 11.38
CA THR A 92 20.15 15.55 10.67
C THR A 92 19.95 15.45 9.17
N GLN A 93 20.79 16.16 8.41
CA GLN A 93 20.87 15.91 6.96
C GLN A 93 21.48 14.54 6.70
N LEU A 94 20.97 13.88 5.64
CA LEU A 94 21.41 12.57 5.24
C LEU A 94 22.87 12.63 4.75
N GLU A 95 23.76 11.81 5.33
CA GLU A 95 25.08 11.53 4.80
C GLU A 95 25.00 10.31 3.87
N THR A 96 25.17 10.52 2.57
CA THR A 96 25.11 9.43 1.57
C THR A 96 26.20 8.37 1.81
N GLY A 97 25.85 7.10 1.59
CA GLY A 97 26.78 5.99 1.67
C GLY A 97 27.14 5.50 3.07
N LYS A 98 26.47 5.99 4.12
CA LYS A 98 26.61 5.53 5.50
C LYS A 98 25.49 4.56 5.86
N LEU A 99 25.86 3.38 6.34
CA LEU A 99 24.88 2.43 6.90
C LEU A 99 24.33 2.99 8.22
N MET A 100 23.03 3.07 8.35
CA MET A 100 22.28 3.63 9.46
C MET A 100 21.44 2.58 10.20
N THR A 101 21.12 2.88 11.44
CA THR A 101 20.06 2.16 12.16
C THR A 101 18.67 2.66 11.69
N PRO A 102 17.59 1.88 11.88
CA PRO A 102 16.23 2.35 11.57
C PRO A 102 15.88 3.70 12.22
N ALA A 103 16.38 3.97 13.43
CA ALA A 103 16.14 5.24 14.11
C ALA A 103 16.88 6.42 13.44
N GLU A 104 18.10 6.19 12.93
CA GLU A 104 18.83 7.21 12.15
C GLU A 104 18.20 7.43 10.78
N VAL A 105 17.71 6.36 10.09
CA VAL A 105 16.94 6.50 8.84
C VAL A 105 15.70 7.37 9.07
N TYR A 106 14.97 7.14 10.17
CA TYR A 106 13.82 7.95 10.53
C TYR A 106 14.19 9.42 10.74
N ALA A 107 15.19 9.68 11.57
CA ALA A 107 15.62 11.04 11.88
C ALA A 107 16.10 11.82 10.64
N ALA A 108 16.73 11.11 9.69
CA ALA A 108 17.20 11.71 8.44
C ALA A 108 16.07 12.03 7.45
N ASN A 109 14.97 11.23 7.45
CA ASN A 109 13.98 11.28 6.37
C ASN A 109 12.57 11.71 6.82
N VAL A 110 12.32 11.90 8.13
CA VAL A 110 10.99 12.25 8.61
C VAL A 110 10.50 13.60 8.07
N ASN A 111 11.39 14.57 7.86
CA ASN A 111 11.06 15.86 7.25
C ASN A 111 10.74 15.77 5.75
N SER A 112 11.22 14.72 5.10
CA SER A 112 10.96 14.47 3.67
C SER A 112 9.68 13.63 3.47
N THR A 113 9.11 13.09 4.54
CA THR A 113 7.86 12.33 4.51
C THR A 113 6.68 13.25 4.82
N VAL A 114 5.57 13.08 4.12
CA VAL A 114 4.37 13.91 4.29
C VAL A 114 3.13 13.05 4.52
N GLY A 115 2.19 13.60 5.27
CA GLY A 115 0.82 13.08 5.34
C GLY A 115 -0.03 13.70 4.25
N ILE A 116 -0.89 12.91 3.63
CA ILE A 116 -1.83 13.39 2.61
C ILE A 116 -3.25 13.16 3.12
N THR A 117 -4.06 14.20 3.03
CA THR A 117 -5.49 14.14 3.32
C THR A 117 -6.25 14.64 2.10
N THR A 118 -7.22 13.86 1.65
CA THR A 118 -8.08 14.21 0.52
C THR A 118 -9.52 14.37 0.97
N SER A 119 -10.25 15.22 0.27
CA SER A 119 -11.69 15.38 0.46
C SER A 119 -12.43 14.99 -0.81
N ILE A 120 -13.45 14.15 -0.66
CA ILE A 120 -14.32 13.68 -1.74
C ILE A 120 -15.74 14.14 -1.40
N THR A 121 -16.33 14.98 -2.23
CA THR A 121 -17.69 15.47 -2.04
C THR A 121 -18.66 14.69 -2.92
N THR A 122 -19.51 13.90 -2.31
CA THR A 122 -20.54 13.14 -3.02
C THR A 122 -21.89 13.87 -2.88
N ASN A 123 -22.55 14.10 -4.01
CA ASN A 123 -23.89 14.68 -4.02
C ASN A 123 -24.93 13.58 -4.20
N TYR A 124 -25.65 13.24 -3.12
CA TYR A 124 -26.69 12.23 -3.14
C TYR A 124 -28.07 12.91 -2.99
N TRP A 125 -28.84 12.99 -4.08
CA TRP A 125 -30.20 13.59 -4.08
C TRP A 125 -30.25 15.03 -3.55
N GLY A 126 -29.20 15.85 -3.83
CA GLY A 126 -29.13 17.22 -3.34
C GLY A 126 -28.52 17.39 -1.95
N TYR A 127 -28.16 16.31 -1.28
CA TYR A 127 -27.38 16.33 -0.05
C TYR A 127 -25.91 16.12 -0.36
N GLN A 128 -25.07 17.09 -0.03
CA GLN A 128 -23.62 16.96 -0.15
C GLN A 128 -23.06 16.28 1.10
N THR A 129 -22.31 15.22 0.90
CA THR A 129 -21.57 14.53 1.96
C THR A 129 -20.08 14.57 1.58
N THR A 130 -19.24 15.07 2.48
CA THR A 130 -17.80 15.08 2.29
C THR A 130 -17.19 13.93 3.09
N ALA A 131 -16.49 13.05 2.42
CA ALA A 131 -15.66 12.02 3.03
C ALA A 131 -14.19 12.45 2.94
N ALA A 132 -13.39 12.09 3.94
CA ALA A 132 -11.95 12.30 3.93
C ALA A 132 -11.26 10.95 3.79
N ALA A 133 -10.25 10.88 2.93
CA ALA A 133 -9.30 9.76 2.87
C ALA A 133 -7.92 10.27 3.27
N SER A 134 -7.05 9.37 3.71
CA SER A 134 -5.70 9.71 4.15
C SER A 134 -4.69 8.69 3.64
N GLY A 135 -3.49 9.19 3.35
CA GLY A 135 -2.35 8.42 2.93
C GLY A 135 -1.06 9.13 3.30
N SER A 136 0.01 8.70 2.71
CA SER A 136 1.35 9.26 2.86
C SER A 136 1.91 9.68 1.52
N GLY A 137 2.99 10.45 1.56
CA GLY A 137 3.80 10.81 0.42
C GLY A 137 5.22 11.12 0.87
N PHE A 138 6.07 11.46 -0.09
CA PHE A 138 7.41 11.95 0.20
C PHE A 138 7.85 12.98 -0.83
N ILE A 139 8.65 13.92 -0.37
CA ILE A 139 9.13 15.05 -1.15
C ILE A 139 10.31 14.59 -2.00
N ILE A 140 10.27 14.86 -3.31
CA ILE A 140 11.32 14.47 -4.26
C ILE A 140 12.15 15.64 -4.77
N SER A 141 11.69 16.88 -4.53
CA SER A 141 12.41 18.07 -4.92
C SER A 141 12.25 19.20 -3.90
N ASP A 142 13.22 20.10 -3.83
CA ASP A 142 13.24 21.25 -2.92
C ASP A 142 12.21 22.33 -3.27
N ASP A 143 11.72 22.33 -4.51
CA ASP A 143 10.67 23.21 -5.01
C ASP A 143 9.24 22.67 -4.81
N GLY A 144 9.08 21.46 -4.23
CA GLY A 144 7.78 20.97 -3.73
C GLY A 144 7.08 19.90 -4.53
N TYR A 145 7.78 19.15 -5.39
CA TYR A 145 7.21 17.94 -5.95
C TYR A 145 7.15 16.81 -4.91
N ILE A 146 6.04 16.08 -4.88
CA ILE A 146 5.72 15.04 -3.91
C ILE A 146 5.20 13.82 -4.67
N LEU A 147 5.69 12.63 -4.29
CA LEU A 147 5.16 11.36 -4.77
C LEU A 147 4.20 10.74 -3.77
N THR A 148 3.17 10.08 -4.30
CA THR A 148 2.22 9.27 -3.56
C THR A 148 1.60 8.20 -4.48
N ASN A 149 0.69 7.38 -3.96
CA ASN A 149 -0.11 6.48 -4.79
C ASN A 149 -1.30 7.19 -5.44
N PHE A 150 -1.70 6.74 -6.63
CA PHE A 150 -2.89 7.23 -7.31
C PHE A 150 -4.16 6.99 -6.47
N HIS A 151 -4.34 5.78 -5.92
CA HIS A 151 -5.51 5.45 -5.11
C HIS A 151 -5.67 6.31 -3.83
N VAL A 152 -4.61 7.01 -3.39
CA VAL A 152 -4.68 7.95 -2.25
C VAL A 152 -5.41 9.23 -2.65
N ILE A 153 -5.29 9.63 -3.93
CA ILE A 153 -5.84 10.90 -4.45
C ILE A 153 -7.00 10.70 -5.43
N GLU A 154 -7.35 9.46 -5.72
CA GLU A 154 -8.43 9.09 -6.64
C GLU A 154 -9.74 9.78 -6.22
N ASP A 155 -10.47 10.35 -7.20
CA ASP A 155 -11.74 11.07 -7.02
C ASP A 155 -11.70 12.26 -6.04
N SER A 156 -10.53 12.73 -5.62
CA SER A 156 -10.45 13.86 -4.69
C SER A 156 -10.83 15.20 -5.35
N ASP A 157 -11.57 16.03 -4.59
CA ASP A 157 -11.87 17.42 -4.95
C ASP A 157 -10.79 18.39 -4.46
N ALA A 158 -10.12 18.03 -3.36
CA ALA A 158 -9.03 18.80 -2.78
C ALA A 158 -8.02 17.88 -2.09
N ILE A 159 -6.76 18.28 -2.19
CA ILE A 159 -5.61 17.53 -1.64
C ILE A 159 -4.86 18.47 -0.69
N THR A 160 -4.67 18.05 0.54
CA THR A 160 -3.89 18.77 1.55
C THR A 160 -2.70 17.91 1.98
N VAL A 161 -1.52 18.48 1.93
CA VAL A 161 -0.26 17.89 2.36
C VAL A 161 0.10 18.44 3.74
N ARG A 162 0.38 17.55 4.68
CA ARG A 162 0.84 17.89 6.02
C ARG A 162 2.31 17.53 6.20
N LEU A 163 3.12 18.51 6.53
CA LEU A 163 4.54 18.36 6.82
C LEU A 163 4.77 17.88 8.27
N TYR A 164 5.97 17.37 8.55
CA TYR A 164 6.34 16.91 9.88
C TYR A 164 6.31 18.03 10.95
N ASN A 165 6.61 19.27 10.56
CA ASN A 165 6.54 20.44 11.44
C ASN A 165 5.10 20.83 11.83
N GLY A 166 4.07 20.14 11.26
CA GLY A 166 2.66 20.39 11.49
C GLY A 166 2.01 21.37 10.51
N GLU A 167 2.77 21.96 9.60
CA GLU A 167 2.27 22.83 8.54
C GLU A 167 1.41 22.02 7.57
N SER A 168 0.32 22.63 7.09
CA SER A 168 -0.58 22.07 6.09
C SER A 168 -0.58 22.96 4.86
N LEU A 169 -0.37 22.36 3.69
CA LEU A 169 -0.23 23.03 2.41
C LEU A 169 -1.27 22.44 1.44
N ASP A 170 -1.89 23.29 0.64
CA ASP A 170 -2.73 22.84 -0.46
C ASP A 170 -1.83 22.28 -1.56
N ALA A 171 -2.19 21.13 -2.12
CA ALA A 171 -1.44 20.50 -3.19
C ALA A 171 -2.23 20.47 -4.49
N THR A 172 -1.51 20.67 -5.59
CA THR A 172 -2.03 20.53 -6.95
C THR A 172 -1.58 19.20 -7.52
N LEU A 173 -2.49 18.47 -8.16
CA LEU A 173 -2.16 17.27 -8.92
C LEU A 173 -1.44 17.70 -10.22
N ILE A 174 -0.22 17.19 -10.44
CA ILE A 174 0.55 17.41 -11.67
C ILE A 174 0.25 16.33 -12.69
N GLY A 175 0.11 15.08 -12.22
CA GLY A 175 -0.26 13.96 -13.04
C GLY A 175 -0.26 12.66 -12.26
N TYR A 176 -0.79 11.60 -12.89
CA TYR A 176 -0.86 10.27 -12.29
C TYR A 176 -0.77 9.18 -13.36
N ASP A 177 -0.36 8.00 -12.94
CA ASP A 177 -0.47 6.77 -13.73
C ASP A 177 -1.24 5.71 -12.91
N GLU A 178 -2.48 5.49 -13.28
CA GLU A 178 -3.36 4.50 -12.65
C GLU A 178 -2.80 3.07 -12.78
N SER A 179 -2.14 2.76 -13.92
CA SER A 179 -1.60 1.42 -14.18
C SER A 179 -0.50 1.02 -13.20
N ASN A 180 0.31 1.98 -12.77
CA ASN A 180 1.39 1.81 -11.81
C ASN A 180 1.05 2.37 -10.42
N ASP A 181 -0.18 2.84 -10.22
CA ASP A 181 -0.68 3.37 -8.95
C ASP A 181 0.23 4.46 -8.36
N ILE A 182 0.66 5.43 -9.18
CA ILE A 182 1.48 6.57 -8.77
C ILE A 182 0.81 7.90 -9.11
N ALA A 183 1.08 8.91 -8.29
CA ALA A 183 0.66 10.29 -8.53
C ALA A 183 1.77 11.27 -8.10
N VAL A 184 1.89 12.36 -8.87
CA VAL A 184 2.80 13.47 -8.62
C VAL A 184 1.98 14.68 -8.21
N LEU A 185 2.29 15.23 -7.04
CA LEU A 185 1.67 16.43 -6.50
C LEU A 185 2.70 17.56 -6.47
N LYS A 186 2.21 18.80 -6.40
CA LYS A 186 3.01 20.01 -6.23
C LYS A 186 2.42 20.85 -5.11
N VAL A 187 3.27 21.26 -4.18
CA VAL A 187 2.95 22.27 -3.17
C VAL A 187 3.76 23.54 -3.43
N ASP A 188 3.21 24.69 -3.05
CA ASP A 188 3.89 25.98 -3.13
C ASP A 188 4.58 26.24 -1.77
N SER A 189 5.81 25.76 -1.64
CA SER A 189 6.62 25.94 -0.44
C SER A 189 8.10 25.86 -0.79
N ASP A 190 8.88 26.76 -0.23
CA ASP A 190 10.33 26.82 -0.39
C ASP A 190 11.05 26.06 0.74
N ASN A 191 12.27 25.63 0.48
CA ASN A 191 13.17 25.00 1.45
C ASN A 191 12.67 23.65 2.00
N LEU A 192 11.98 22.89 1.20
CA LEU A 192 11.64 21.51 1.52
C LEU A 192 12.88 20.61 1.46
N THR A 193 12.86 19.54 2.23
CA THR A 193 13.97 18.58 2.25
C THR A 193 13.56 17.37 1.41
N PRO A 194 14.11 17.17 0.20
CA PRO A 194 13.79 16.00 -0.62
C PRO A 194 14.46 14.74 -0.08
N VAL A 195 13.89 13.58 -0.41
CA VAL A 195 14.52 12.27 -0.20
C VAL A 195 15.71 12.08 -1.15
N ILE A 196 16.57 11.10 -0.83
CA ILE A 196 17.55 10.56 -1.77
C ILE A 196 16.96 9.30 -2.37
N LEU A 197 16.95 9.20 -3.70
CA LEU A 197 16.52 8.00 -4.40
C LEU A 197 17.64 6.97 -4.39
N GLY A 198 17.29 5.74 -4.06
CA GLY A 198 18.15 4.58 -4.13
C GLY A 198 17.97 3.82 -5.44
N ASP A 199 18.51 2.61 -5.48
CA ASP A 199 18.42 1.71 -6.61
C ASP A 199 17.68 0.42 -6.18
N SER A 200 16.42 0.29 -6.63
CA SER A 200 15.59 -0.87 -6.28
C SER A 200 16.06 -2.17 -6.94
N ASP A 201 16.80 -2.11 -8.06
CA ASP A 201 17.30 -3.28 -8.78
C ASP A 201 18.47 -3.95 -8.05
N ASN A 202 19.16 -3.19 -7.19
CA ASN A 202 20.25 -3.68 -6.36
C ASN A 202 19.79 -4.27 -5.01
N MET A 203 18.48 -4.33 -4.75
CA MET A 203 17.95 -4.93 -3.51
C MET A 203 18.04 -6.46 -3.57
N ASN A 204 18.26 -7.06 -2.39
CA ASN A 204 18.28 -8.51 -2.22
C ASN A 204 17.20 -8.95 -1.20
N VAL A 205 16.71 -10.17 -1.36
CA VAL A 205 15.85 -10.79 -0.34
C VAL A 205 16.65 -10.92 0.95
N GLY A 206 16.10 -10.40 2.05
CA GLY A 206 16.76 -10.33 3.35
C GLY A 206 17.37 -8.96 3.68
N ASP A 207 17.46 -8.03 2.73
CA ASP A 207 17.91 -6.66 3.00
C ASP A 207 16.92 -5.98 3.96
N SER A 208 17.46 -5.29 4.96
CA SER A 208 16.64 -4.55 5.92
C SER A 208 16.08 -3.29 5.28
N VAL A 209 14.80 -3.04 5.52
CA VAL A 209 14.08 -1.88 5.00
C VAL A 209 13.25 -1.20 6.10
N VAL A 210 12.96 0.07 5.88
CA VAL A 210 12.19 0.92 6.79
C VAL A 210 11.11 1.63 6.00
N ALA A 211 9.86 1.49 6.42
CA ALA A 211 8.76 2.28 5.88
C ALA A 211 8.41 3.43 6.83
N ILE A 212 8.27 4.63 6.29
CA ILE A 212 7.84 5.82 7.04
C ILE A 212 6.57 6.34 6.38
N GLY A 213 5.52 6.55 7.19
CA GLY A 213 4.24 7.05 6.72
C GLY A 213 3.47 7.76 7.83
N ASN A 214 2.28 8.27 7.50
CA ASN A 214 1.37 8.95 8.43
C ASN A 214 0.04 8.18 8.53
N PRO A 215 0.03 6.99 9.15
CA PRO A 215 -1.16 6.16 9.22
C PRO A 215 -2.30 6.91 9.91
N LEU A 216 -3.50 6.82 9.30
CA LEU A 216 -4.76 7.39 9.79
C LEU A 216 -4.82 8.94 9.81
N GLY A 217 -3.82 9.66 9.27
CA GLY A 217 -3.80 11.13 9.26
C GLY A 217 -3.69 11.80 10.64
N GLU A 218 -3.89 11.05 11.72
CA GLU A 218 -3.89 11.52 13.11
C GLU A 218 -2.63 11.12 13.88
N LEU A 219 -2.00 10.01 13.48
CA LEU A 219 -0.78 9.51 14.12
C LEU A 219 0.42 10.14 13.42
N THR A 220 1.14 10.97 14.15
CA THR A 220 2.38 11.59 13.69
C THR A 220 3.35 10.55 13.18
N PHE A 221 3.70 10.65 11.90
CA PHE A 221 4.76 9.95 11.18
C PHE A 221 5.33 8.71 11.90
N SER A 222 4.82 7.55 11.50
CA SER A 222 5.18 6.27 12.13
C SER A 222 6.21 5.55 11.28
N LEU A 223 7.15 4.88 11.97
CA LEU A 223 8.14 4.00 11.35
C LEU A 223 7.72 2.55 11.56
N THR A 224 7.83 1.75 10.51
CA THR A 224 7.84 0.28 10.60
C THR A 224 9.12 -0.24 9.95
N ALA A 225 9.77 -1.22 10.58
CA ALA A 225 11.01 -1.81 10.09
C ALA A 225 10.82 -3.31 9.86
N GLY A 226 11.47 -3.81 8.81
CA GLY A 226 11.41 -5.20 8.41
C GLY A 226 12.50 -5.53 7.41
N ALA A 227 12.24 -6.50 6.54
CA ALA A 227 13.15 -6.93 5.49
C ALA A 227 12.40 -7.11 4.17
N VAL A 228 13.14 -7.14 3.06
CA VAL A 228 12.66 -7.58 1.77
C VAL A 228 12.38 -9.08 1.85
N SER A 229 11.11 -9.47 1.70
CA SER A 229 10.68 -10.87 1.75
C SER A 229 10.70 -11.55 0.38
N ALA A 230 10.45 -10.79 -0.69
CA ALA A 230 10.57 -11.22 -2.08
C ALA A 230 10.75 -10.02 -3.00
N LEU A 231 11.33 -10.23 -4.16
CA LEU A 231 11.44 -9.28 -5.26
C LEU A 231 10.64 -9.79 -6.45
N ASN A 232 10.28 -8.87 -7.35
CA ASN A 232 9.54 -9.16 -8.59
C ASN A 232 8.28 -10.00 -8.34
N ARG A 233 7.50 -9.61 -7.32
CA ARG A 233 6.25 -10.29 -7.00
C ARG A 233 5.17 -9.82 -7.95
N GLU A 234 4.82 -10.64 -8.93
CA GLU A 234 3.71 -10.35 -9.84
C GLU A 234 2.38 -10.37 -9.10
N ILE A 235 1.67 -9.25 -9.14
CA ILE A 235 0.30 -9.13 -8.62
C ILE A 235 -0.59 -8.63 -9.73
N THR A 236 -1.63 -9.41 -10.04
CA THR A 236 -2.65 -9.03 -11.01
C THR A 236 -3.70 -8.16 -10.33
N MET A 237 -3.94 -7.01 -10.90
CA MET A 237 -4.88 -5.99 -10.45
C MET A 237 -6.31 -6.36 -10.81
N SER A 238 -7.29 -5.70 -10.17
CA SER A 238 -8.71 -5.85 -10.51
C SER A 238 -9.04 -5.41 -11.94
N ASN A 239 -8.28 -4.48 -12.51
CA ASN A 239 -8.38 -4.03 -13.91
C ASN A 239 -7.67 -4.97 -14.91
N GLY A 240 -7.04 -6.06 -14.42
CA GLY A 240 -6.32 -7.04 -15.23
C GLY A 240 -4.87 -6.65 -15.55
N SER A 241 -4.38 -5.50 -15.13
CA SER A 241 -2.95 -5.15 -15.23
C SER A 241 -2.13 -5.95 -14.21
N THR A 242 -0.85 -6.16 -14.50
CA THR A 242 0.08 -6.87 -13.60
C THR A 242 1.20 -5.92 -13.21
N MET A 243 1.49 -5.84 -11.93
CA MET A 243 2.61 -5.08 -11.38
C MET A 243 3.61 -6.00 -10.71
N ASN A 244 4.89 -5.68 -10.84
CA ASN A 244 5.96 -6.31 -10.09
C ASN A 244 6.22 -5.50 -8.82
N LEU A 245 6.11 -6.15 -7.66
CA LEU A 245 6.22 -5.47 -6.39
C LEU A 245 7.36 -6.04 -5.54
N ILE A 246 7.95 -5.21 -4.69
CA ILE A 246 8.78 -5.62 -3.56
C ILE A 246 7.83 -6.09 -2.47
N GLN A 247 7.99 -7.33 -1.99
CA GLN A 247 7.31 -7.83 -0.81
C GLN A 247 8.17 -7.59 0.42
N THR A 248 7.57 -7.11 1.51
CA THR A 248 8.26 -6.88 2.79
C THR A 248 7.38 -7.34 3.96
N ASP A 249 8.00 -7.62 5.10
CA ASP A 249 7.31 -7.87 6.37
C ASP A 249 7.16 -6.59 7.23
N CYS A 250 7.55 -5.43 6.71
CA CYS A 250 7.15 -4.15 7.29
C CYS A 250 5.63 -4.09 7.41
N ALA A 251 5.11 -3.59 8.53
CA ALA A 251 3.68 -3.40 8.71
C ALA A 251 3.17 -2.27 7.80
N ILE A 252 2.65 -2.63 6.63
CA ILE A 252 2.03 -1.72 5.67
C ILE A 252 0.52 -1.81 5.83
N ASN A 253 -0.11 -0.71 6.23
CA ASN A 253 -1.55 -0.58 6.49
C ASN A 253 -2.10 0.68 5.81
N SER A 254 -3.44 0.82 5.81
CA SER A 254 -4.10 2.04 5.36
C SER A 254 -3.48 3.26 6.06
N GLY A 255 -3.08 4.26 5.27
CA GLY A 255 -2.36 5.44 5.73
C GLY A 255 -0.85 5.41 5.51
N ASN A 256 -0.20 4.24 5.38
CA ASN A 256 1.19 4.16 4.89
C ASN A 256 1.28 4.21 3.36
N SER A 257 0.17 3.91 2.64
CA SER A 257 0.11 3.99 1.17
C SER A 257 0.66 5.30 0.66
N GLY A 258 1.52 5.23 -0.36
CA GLY A 258 2.20 6.38 -0.96
C GLY A 258 3.44 6.86 -0.19
N GLY A 259 3.70 6.34 1.01
CA GLY A 259 4.91 6.62 1.76
C GLY A 259 6.15 5.95 1.18
N ALA A 260 7.33 6.32 1.67
CA ALA A 260 8.59 5.79 1.18
C ALA A 260 8.99 4.50 1.92
N LEU A 261 9.50 3.53 1.15
CA LEU A 261 10.28 2.40 1.64
C LEU A 261 11.76 2.74 1.47
N PHE A 262 12.49 2.80 2.57
CA PHE A 262 13.91 3.14 2.61
C PHE A 262 14.78 1.91 2.82
N ASN A 263 15.97 1.89 2.21
CA ASN A 263 17.06 1.01 2.63
C ASN A 263 17.76 1.57 3.88
N LEU A 264 18.74 0.83 4.44
CA LEU A 264 19.49 1.31 5.60
C LEU A 264 20.56 2.37 5.29
N TYR A 265 20.66 2.81 4.03
CA TYR A 265 21.43 4.01 3.67
C TYR A 265 20.56 5.27 3.65
N GLY A 266 19.24 5.13 4.00
CA GLY A 266 18.26 6.22 4.00
C GLY A 266 17.81 6.63 2.61
N GLU A 267 17.99 5.77 1.62
CA GLU A 267 17.61 6.00 0.24
C GLU A 267 16.27 5.30 -0.04
N VAL A 268 15.40 5.95 -0.82
CA VAL A 268 14.10 5.40 -1.22
C VAL A 268 14.30 4.32 -2.27
N VAL A 269 13.86 3.10 -1.98
CA VAL A 269 13.88 1.96 -2.90
C VAL A 269 12.48 1.56 -3.37
N GLY A 270 11.42 2.15 -2.80
CA GLY A 270 10.06 1.87 -3.24
C GLY A 270 9.01 2.78 -2.64
N ILE A 271 7.80 2.71 -3.19
CA ILE A 271 6.61 3.43 -2.74
C ILE A 271 5.69 2.40 -2.06
N THR A 272 5.42 2.56 -0.76
CA THR A 272 4.59 1.60 0.00
C THR A 272 3.16 1.58 -0.52
N ASN A 273 2.56 0.37 -0.56
CA ASN A 273 1.24 0.16 -1.13
C ASN A 273 0.41 -0.79 -0.28
N ALA A 274 -0.56 -0.26 0.46
CA ALA A 274 -1.44 -1.05 1.34
C ALA A 274 -2.62 -1.70 0.61
N LYS A 275 -2.95 -1.26 -0.62
CA LYS A 275 -4.07 -1.78 -1.42
C LYS A 275 -3.96 -3.29 -1.67
N TYR A 276 -2.75 -3.82 -1.72
CA TYR A 276 -2.46 -5.24 -1.97
C TYR A 276 -2.20 -6.07 -0.73
N SER A 277 -2.02 -5.43 0.42
CA SER A 277 -1.78 -6.11 1.70
C SER A 277 -3.07 -6.70 2.30
N SER A 278 -4.24 -6.27 1.86
CA SER A 278 -5.54 -6.70 2.37
C SER A 278 -6.39 -7.36 1.27
N SER A 279 -6.27 -8.66 1.05
CA SER A 279 -7.25 -9.38 0.23
C SER A 279 -8.49 -9.68 1.07
N SER A 280 -9.58 -8.95 0.82
CA SER A 280 -10.83 -8.94 1.58
C SER A 280 -11.71 -10.18 1.45
N ASN A 281 -11.25 -11.28 0.84
CA ASN A 281 -12.08 -12.46 0.58
C ASN A 281 -11.75 -13.72 1.40
N SER A 282 -10.88 -13.63 2.41
CA SER A 282 -10.62 -14.74 3.33
C SER A 282 -10.96 -14.34 4.77
N GLU A 283 -11.63 -15.22 5.52
CA GLU A 283 -11.91 -15.07 6.95
C GLU A 283 -10.64 -15.00 7.84
N ALA A 284 -9.45 -15.15 7.23
CA ALA A 284 -8.17 -15.04 7.90
C ALA A 284 -7.45 -13.77 7.40
N SER A 285 -7.17 -12.83 8.31
CA SER A 285 -6.24 -11.74 8.03
C SER A 285 -4.85 -12.33 7.77
N ILE A 286 -4.25 -11.99 6.63
CA ILE A 286 -2.84 -12.33 6.38
C ILE A 286 -2.03 -11.16 6.90
N ASP A 287 -1.52 -11.30 8.13
CA ASP A 287 -0.69 -10.29 8.76
C ASP A 287 0.77 -10.41 8.26
N ASN A 288 1.51 -9.30 8.27
CA ASN A 288 2.93 -9.22 7.91
C ASN A 288 3.26 -9.51 6.44
N ILE A 289 2.37 -9.20 5.52
CA ILE A 289 2.65 -9.12 4.09
C ILE A 289 2.38 -7.70 3.63
N GLY A 290 3.45 -6.93 3.42
CA GLY A 290 3.43 -5.60 2.85
C GLY A 290 3.99 -5.60 1.43
N PHE A 291 3.63 -4.60 0.64
CA PHE A 291 4.12 -4.42 -0.71
C PHE A 291 4.60 -2.99 -0.94
N ALA A 292 5.57 -2.85 -1.83
CA ALA A 292 6.01 -1.55 -2.33
C ALA A 292 6.29 -1.63 -3.83
N ILE A 293 5.99 -0.55 -4.55
CA ILE A 293 6.29 -0.36 -5.96
C ILE A 293 7.78 -0.03 -6.06
N PRO A 294 8.61 -0.80 -6.82
CA PRO A 294 10.01 -0.49 -6.99
C PRO A 294 10.18 0.91 -7.58
N ILE A 295 11.10 1.71 -7.05
CA ILE A 295 11.26 3.10 -7.50
C ILE A 295 11.77 3.18 -8.94
N ASN A 296 12.66 2.26 -9.36
CA ASN A 296 13.20 2.24 -10.72
C ASN A 296 12.12 1.97 -11.77
N ASP A 297 11.11 1.13 -11.46
CA ASP A 297 10.05 0.77 -12.40
C ASP A 297 9.16 1.97 -12.80
N VAL A 298 9.09 2.99 -11.95
CA VAL A 298 8.19 4.13 -12.13
C VAL A 298 8.90 5.47 -12.33
N TRP A 299 10.23 5.52 -12.15
CA TRP A 299 10.95 6.80 -12.15
C TRP A 299 10.86 7.53 -13.50
N SER A 300 11.02 6.83 -14.61
CA SER A 300 10.90 7.43 -15.96
C SER A 300 9.52 8.01 -16.23
N ILE A 301 8.47 7.41 -15.66
CA ILE A 301 7.10 7.91 -15.77
C ILE A 301 6.96 9.20 -14.95
N ILE A 302 7.53 9.23 -13.74
CA ILE A 302 7.52 10.39 -12.85
C ILE A 302 8.24 11.57 -13.52
N GLU A 303 9.43 11.34 -14.08
CA GLU A 303 10.17 12.36 -14.83
C GLU A 303 9.35 12.89 -16.01
N SER A 304 8.72 12.01 -16.78
CA SER A 304 7.87 12.42 -17.91
C SER A 304 6.69 13.28 -17.47
N ILE A 305 6.04 12.95 -16.36
CA ILE A 305 4.95 13.75 -15.78
C ILE A 305 5.46 15.14 -15.40
N ILE A 306 6.62 15.23 -14.72
CA ILE A 306 7.16 16.51 -14.24
C ILE A 306 7.64 17.39 -15.39
N GLU A 307 8.38 16.82 -16.35
CA GLU A 307 9.03 17.57 -17.41
C GLU A 307 8.08 17.94 -18.55
N ASN A 308 7.18 17.02 -18.90
CA ASN A 308 6.37 17.13 -20.12
C ASN A 308 4.88 17.40 -19.84
N GLY A 309 4.38 17.10 -18.64
CA GLY A 309 2.96 17.15 -18.31
C GLY A 309 2.14 16.02 -18.95
N TYR A 310 2.80 15.00 -19.49
CA TYR A 310 2.17 13.80 -20.03
C TYR A 310 3.03 12.56 -19.75
N ILE A 311 2.43 11.38 -19.86
CA ILE A 311 3.11 10.10 -19.69
C ILE A 311 3.52 9.61 -21.07
N SER A 312 4.82 9.36 -21.24
CA SER A 312 5.39 8.72 -22.43
C SER A 312 5.78 7.29 -22.09
N LYS A 313 5.19 6.33 -22.82
CA LYS A 313 5.51 4.90 -22.61
C LYS A 313 5.90 4.25 -23.93
N PRO A 314 6.90 3.32 -23.92
CA PRO A 314 7.14 2.45 -25.06
C PRO A 314 5.86 1.70 -25.45
N TYR A 315 5.55 1.65 -26.74
CA TYR A 315 4.29 1.16 -27.24
C TYR A 315 4.44 0.46 -28.57
N ILE A 316 3.73 -0.66 -28.74
CA ILE A 316 3.67 -1.35 -30.04
C ILE A 316 2.28 -1.47 -30.61
N GLY A 317 1.22 -1.26 -29.84
CA GLY A 317 -0.16 -1.20 -30.31
C GLY A 317 -0.87 -2.52 -30.49
N VAL A 318 -0.66 -3.48 -29.57
CA VAL A 318 -1.37 -4.75 -29.57
C VAL A 318 -2.08 -5.03 -28.25
N SER A 319 -3.23 -5.72 -28.32
CA SER A 319 -3.78 -6.44 -27.18
C SER A 319 -3.46 -7.92 -27.33
N VAL A 320 -2.94 -8.53 -26.27
CA VAL A 320 -2.47 -9.91 -26.29
C VAL A 320 -3.05 -10.73 -25.15
N SER A 321 -3.04 -12.05 -25.31
CA SER A 321 -3.36 -13.00 -24.24
C SER A 321 -2.39 -14.18 -24.31
N ASN A 322 -2.29 -14.94 -23.20
CA ASN A 322 -1.56 -16.19 -23.21
C ASN A 322 -2.24 -17.23 -24.13
N VAL A 323 -1.45 -18.04 -24.83
CA VAL A 323 -1.96 -19.23 -25.51
C VAL A 323 -2.33 -20.27 -24.45
N SER A 324 -3.61 -20.63 -24.36
CA SER A 324 -4.08 -21.57 -23.34
C SER A 324 -3.47 -22.98 -23.53
N ALA A 325 -3.34 -23.72 -22.42
CA ALA A 325 -2.85 -25.12 -22.45
C ALA A 325 -3.71 -26.01 -23.36
N GLU A 326 -5.01 -25.75 -23.42
CA GLU A 326 -5.92 -26.44 -24.34
C GLU A 326 -5.54 -26.15 -25.81
N THR A 327 -5.30 -24.90 -26.16
CA THR A 327 -4.91 -24.47 -27.51
C THR A 327 -3.55 -25.05 -27.88
N GLN A 328 -2.60 -25.12 -26.95
CA GLN A 328 -1.29 -25.76 -27.15
C GLN A 328 -1.42 -27.26 -27.44
N SER A 329 -2.40 -27.96 -26.85
CA SER A 329 -2.67 -29.36 -27.10
C SER A 329 -3.08 -29.66 -28.55
N TYR A 330 -3.58 -28.66 -29.28
CA TYR A 330 -3.86 -28.71 -30.72
C TYR A 330 -2.64 -28.37 -31.60
N GLY A 331 -1.46 -28.26 -31.03
CA GLY A 331 -0.19 -28.03 -31.75
C GLY A 331 0.16 -26.57 -32.01
N LEU A 332 -0.52 -25.62 -31.37
CA LEU A 332 -0.14 -24.20 -31.42
C LEU A 332 1.01 -23.92 -30.46
N PRO A 333 2.00 -23.08 -30.83
CA PRO A 333 3.13 -22.77 -29.99
C PRO A 333 2.72 -21.94 -28.77
N GLN A 334 3.52 -22.05 -27.71
CA GLN A 334 3.45 -21.14 -26.57
C GLN A 334 3.87 -19.72 -27.00
N GLY A 335 3.31 -18.69 -26.36
CA GLY A 335 3.62 -17.29 -26.65
C GLY A 335 2.48 -16.33 -26.37
N ALA A 336 2.59 -15.11 -26.87
CA ALA A 336 1.61 -14.06 -26.78
C ALA A 336 0.70 -14.05 -28.03
N ALA A 337 -0.58 -14.43 -27.86
CA ALA A 337 -1.57 -14.44 -28.95
C ALA A 337 -2.17 -13.04 -29.14
N VAL A 338 -2.05 -12.49 -30.32
CA VAL A 338 -2.56 -11.17 -30.70
C VAL A 338 -4.08 -11.20 -30.83
N LYS A 339 -4.79 -10.42 -30.02
CA LYS A 339 -6.25 -10.28 -30.01
C LYS A 339 -6.73 -9.05 -30.75
N LEU A 340 -5.93 -7.99 -30.72
CA LEU A 340 -6.21 -6.74 -31.41
C LEU A 340 -4.90 -6.11 -31.87
N VAL A 341 -4.90 -5.47 -33.02
CA VAL A 341 -3.88 -4.57 -33.50
C VAL A 341 -4.54 -3.20 -33.61
N ALA A 342 -3.98 -2.20 -32.98
CA ALA A 342 -4.50 -0.84 -33.03
C ALA A 342 -4.21 -0.22 -34.40
N GLU A 343 -5.14 0.58 -34.91
CA GLU A 343 -4.96 1.37 -36.13
C GLU A 343 -3.79 2.37 -35.93
N ASP A 344 -3.06 2.65 -37.01
CA ASP A 344 -1.92 3.57 -37.04
C ASP A 344 -0.83 3.25 -35.98
N SER A 345 -0.72 1.98 -35.60
CA SER A 345 0.27 1.53 -34.59
C SER A 345 1.53 0.92 -35.21
N PRO A 346 2.64 0.92 -34.46
CA PRO A 346 3.87 0.21 -34.87
C PRO A 346 3.64 -1.26 -35.23
N ALA A 347 2.71 -1.93 -34.57
CA ALA A 347 2.37 -3.32 -34.85
C ALA A 347 1.67 -3.48 -36.20
N GLU A 348 0.77 -2.56 -36.56
CA GLU A 348 0.11 -2.54 -37.86
C GLU A 348 1.13 -2.26 -38.97
N GLU A 349 2.00 -1.26 -38.80
CA GLU A 349 3.06 -0.93 -39.75
C GLU A 349 4.03 -2.10 -39.96
N ALA A 350 4.38 -2.85 -38.87
CA ALA A 350 5.18 -4.05 -38.95
C ALA A 350 4.46 -5.24 -39.60
N GLY A 351 3.14 -5.14 -39.82
CA GLY A 351 2.34 -6.19 -40.45
C GLY A 351 1.88 -7.29 -39.51
N LEU A 352 1.84 -7.05 -38.19
CA LEU A 352 1.18 -7.93 -37.22
C LEU A 352 -0.33 -8.00 -37.52
N LYS A 353 -0.93 -9.14 -37.23
CA LYS A 353 -2.36 -9.39 -37.45
C LYS A 353 -3.01 -10.09 -36.28
N VAL A 354 -4.30 -9.92 -36.17
CA VAL A 354 -5.12 -10.67 -35.21
C VAL A 354 -4.95 -12.17 -35.47
N ASN A 355 -4.84 -12.96 -34.41
CA ASN A 355 -4.53 -14.40 -34.36
C ASN A 355 -3.06 -14.76 -34.67
N ASP A 356 -2.15 -13.82 -34.77
CA ASP A 356 -0.73 -14.12 -34.69
C ASP A 356 -0.37 -14.59 -33.28
N ILE A 357 0.67 -15.44 -33.18
CA ILE A 357 1.26 -15.79 -31.89
C ILE A 357 2.74 -15.35 -31.95
N ILE A 358 3.09 -14.38 -31.11
CA ILE A 358 4.47 -13.94 -30.93
C ILE A 358 5.16 -14.98 -30.04
N THR A 359 6.18 -15.65 -30.55
CA THR A 359 6.86 -16.75 -29.87
C THR A 359 8.26 -16.38 -29.38
N ALA A 360 8.89 -15.35 -29.99
CA ALA A 360 10.20 -14.84 -29.55
C ALA A 360 10.34 -13.36 -29.92
N ILE A 361 11.21 -12.66 -29.16
CA ILE A 361 11.62 -11.26 -29.42
C ILE A 361 13.13 -11.20 -29.36
N ASN A 362 13.77 -10.63 -30.39
CA ASN A 362 15.22 -10.56 -30.52
C ASN A 362 15.93 -11.90 -30.34
N GLY A 363 15.27 -13.01 -30.73
CA GLY A 363 15.78 -14.37 -30.57
C GLY A 363 15.56 -14.99 -29.19
N THR A 364 15.04 -14.25 -28.22
CA THR A 364 14.67 -14.77 -26.91
C THR A 364 13.23 -15.27 -26.94
N ALA A 365 13.02 -16.54 -26.62
CA ALA A 365 11.67 -17.13 -26.57
C ALA A 365 10.85 -16.49 -25.45
N ILE A 366 9.57 -16.23 -25.73
CA ILE A 366 8.60 -15.73 -24.75
C ILE A 366 7.55 -16.79 -24.45
N THR A 367 7.09 -16.83 -23.21
CA THR A 367 6.14 -17.85 -22.73
C THR A 367 4.70 -17.34 -22.74
N GLY A 368 4.49 -16.03 -22.79
CA GLY A 368 3.17 -15.45 -22.76
C GLY A 368 3.15 -13.93 -22.93
N SER A 369 1.98 -13.35 -22.64
CA SER A 369 1.74 -11.90 -22.77
C SER A 369 2.60 -11.08 -21.80
N SER A 370 2.86 -11.57 -20.58
CA SER A 370 3.68 -10.85 -19.59
C SER A 370 5.10 -10.62 -20.06
N ASP A 371 5.73 -11.62 -20.71
CA ASP A 371 7.07 -11.46 -21.28
C ASP A 371 7.11 -10.39 -22.38
N LEU A 372 6.08 -10.37 -23.25
CA LEU A 372 5.96 -9.33 -24.30
C LEU A 372 5.86 -7.93 -23.68
N VAL A 373 4.95 -7.77 -22.69
CA VAL A 373 4.73 -6.48 -22.03
C VAL A 373 6.02 -5.98 -21.37
N ARG A 374 6.72 -6.86 -20.64
CA ARG A 374 7.98 -6.53 -20.00
C ARG A 374 9.05 -6.11 -21.02
N ILE A 375 9.28 -6.91 -22.07
CA ILE A 375 10.32 -6.62 -23.07
C ILE A 375 10.01 -5.30 -23.82
N VAL A 376 8.74 -5.02 -24.11
CA VAL A 376 8.35 -3.75 -24.74
C VAL A 376 8.51 -2.59 -23.77
N GLY A 377 8.17 -2.78 -22.49
CA GLY A 377 8.33 -1.77 -21.45
C GLY A 377 9.78 -1.40 -21.17
N ASP A 378 10.70 -2.39 -21.26
CA ASP A 378 12.15 -2.20 -21.09
C ASP A 378 12.86 -1.60 -22.33
N ALA A 379 12.17 -1.54 -23.48
CA ALA A 379 12.75 -1.02 -24.71
C ALA A 379 12.69 0.51 -24.75
N ALA A 380 13.65 1.13 -25.42
CA ALA A 380 13.60 2.56 -25.70
C ALA A 380 12.64 2.85 -26.89
N ILE A 381 11.98 4.01 -26.85
CA ILE A 381 11.21 4.51 -28.00
C ILE A 381 12.15 4.65 -29.19
N GLY A 382 11.77 4.07 -30.34
CA GLY A 382 12.62 4.02 -31.54
C GLY A 382 13.45 2.75 -31.70
N ASP A 383 13.53 1.90 -30.66
CA ASP A 383 14.20 0.60 -30.76
C ASP A 383 13.50 -0.31 -31.78
N VAL A 384 14.31 -1.13 -32.47
CA VAL A 384 13.78 -2.11 -33.45
C VAL A 384 13.78 -3.50 -32.80
N LEU A 385 12.56 -4.01 -32.58
CA LEU A 385 12.34 -5.37 -32.08
C LEU A 385 12.14 -6.32 -33.25
N ARG A 386 12.88 -7.45 -33.25
CA ARG A 386 12.67 -8.55 -34.20
C ARG A 386 11.74 -9.57 -33.56
N LEU A 387 10.51 -9.65 -34.07
CA LEU A 387 9.49 -10.55 -33.58
C LEU A 387 9.49 -11.84 -34.38
N THR A 388 9.54 -12.99 -33.71
CA THR A 388 9.27 -14.30 -34.33
C THR A 388 7.79 -14.60 -34.15
N VAL A 389 7.06 -14.68 -35.25
CA VAL A 389 5.58 -14.76 -35.26
C VAL A 389 5.16 -16.06 -35.93
N TYR A 390 4.27 -16.81 -35.27
CA TYR A 390 3.57 -17.94 -35.86
C TYR A 390 2.23 -17.49 -36.40
N ARG A 391 2.00 -17.71 -37.71
CA ARG A 391 0.80 -17.33 -38.44
C ARG A 391 0.40 -18.44 -39.42
N GLY A 392 -0.80 -18.97 -39.29
CA GLY A 392 -1.37 -19.92 -40.24
C GLY A 392 -0.54 -21.18 -40.48
N GLY A 393 0.13 -21.71 -39.45
CA GLY A 393 0.96 -22.92 -39.56
C GLY A 393 2.41 -22.67 -39.94
N SER A 394 2.83 -21.42 -40.10
CA SER A 394 4.20 -21.05 -40.50
C SER A 394 4.78 -20.02 -39.55
N THR A 395 6.10 -20.09 -39.35
CA THR A 395 6.85 -19.09 -38.59
C THR A 395 7.47 -18.05 -39.53
N MET A 396 7.40 -16.78 -39.17
CA MET A 396 8.01 -15.66 -39.89
C MET A 396 8.66 -14.67 -38.93
N GLU A 397 9.52 -13.83 -39.43
CA GLU A 397 10.10 -12.71 -38.69
C GLU A 397 9.48 -11.39 -39.18
N LEU A 398 9.15 -10.53 -38.22
CA LEU A 398 8.72 -9.15 -38.44
C LEU A 398 9.65 -8.21 -37.69
N SER A 399 10.00 -7.10 -38.32
CA SER A 399 10.74 -6.01 -37.63
C SER A 399 9.75 -4.93 -37.27
N LEU A 400 9.71 -4.58 -35.98
CA LEU A 400 8.81 -3.61 -35.40
C LEU A 400 9.63 -2.52 -34.73
N THR A 401 9.37 -1.25 -35.05
CA THR A 401 9.95 -0.12 -34.31
C THR A 401 9.05 0.24 -33.16
N VAL A 402 9.58 0.28 -31.95
CA VAL A 402 8.84 0.68 -30.74
C VAL A 402 8.43 2.14 -30.90
N GLY A 403 7.15 2.40 -30.84
CA GLY A 403 6.58 3.73 -30.85
C GLY A 403 6.40 4.31 -29.45
N GLU A 404 5.84 5.50 -29.42
CA GLU A 404 5.51 6.22 -28.20
C GLU A 404 3.98 6.25 -28.01
N LYS A 405 3.53 5.86 -26.83
CA LYS A 405 2.15 6.12 -26.41
C LYS A 405 2.15 7.32 -25.47
N ILE A 406 1.60 8.43 -25.95
CA ILE A 406 1.37 9.62 -25.14
C ILE A 406 0.01 9.48 -24.47
N GLN A 407 -0.02 9.62 -23.16
CA GLN A 407 -1.23 9.67 -22.36
C GLN A 407 -1.20 10.99 -21.56
N ALA A 408 -2.29 11.76 -21.57
CA ALA A 408 -2.39 12.94 -20.73
C ALA A 408 -2.15 12.55 -19.28
N ALA A 409 -1.31 13.32 -18.59
CA ALA A 409 -1.00 13.05 -17.17
C ALA A 409 -2.19 13.36 -16.25
N ILE A 410 -3.13 14.17 -16.73
CA ILE A 410 -4.40 14.46 -16.07
C ILE A 410 -5.49 14.28 -17.13
N GLU A 411 -6.46 13.41 -16.87
CA GLU A 411 -7.67 13.35 -17.67
C GLU A 411 -8.57 14.52 -17.28
N GLU A 412 -8.92 15.39 -18.25
CA GLU A 412 -9.94 16.41 -18.03
C GLU A 412 -11.25 15.70 -17.68
N LYS A 413 -11.75 15.91 -16.48
CA LYS A 413 -13.11 15.48 -16.11
C LYS A 413 -14.06 16.16 -17.10
N GLU A 414 -14.62 15.42 -18.07
CA GLU A 414 -15.71 15.93 -18.89
C GLU A 414 -16.81 16.40 -17.92
N GLU A 415 -17.02 17.72 -17.84
CA GLU A 415 -18.19 18.26 -17.19
C GLU A 415 -19.40 17.64 -17.90
N SER A 416 -20.01 16.66 -17.25
CA SER A 416 -21.27 16.08 -17.73
C SER A 416 -22.31 17.21 -17.72
N GLN A 417 -22.41 17.94 -18.82
CA GLN A 417 -23.55 18.79 -19.13
C GLN A 417 -24.77 17.88 -19.20
N GLN A 418 -25.39 17.64 -18.06
CA GLN A 418 -26.74 17.08 -18.04
C GLN A 418 -27.62 18.06 -18.83
N PRO A 419 -28.26 17.64 -19.93
CA PRO A 419 -29.24 18.48 -20.58
C PRO A 419 -30.33 18.74 -19.56
N GLN A 420 -30.52 20.02 -19.19
CA GLN A 420 -31.69 20.45 -18.44
C GLN A 420 -32.93 20.05 -19.26
N GLN A 421 -33.49 18.89 -18.99
CA GLN A 421 -34.82 18.55 -19.45
C GLN A 421 -35.79 19.49 -18.74
N GLY A 422 -36.16 20.55 -19.48
CA GLY A 422 -37.25 21.43 -19.05
C GLY A 422 -38.48 20.58 -18.83
N TYR A 423 -38.97 20.53 -17.64
CA TYR A 423 -40.28 19.99 -17.31
C TYR A 423 -41.32 20.82 -18.05
N PRO A 424 -42.25 20.20 -18.83
CA PRO A 424 -43.38 20.93 -19.38
C PRO A 424 -44.24 21.39 -18.21
N GLY A 425 -44.41 22.72 -18.07
CA GLY A 425 -45.25 23.30 -17.03
C GLY A 425 -46.69 22.78 -17.20
N TRP A 426 -47.17 22.12 -16.17
CA TRP A 426 -48.61 21.84 -16.01
C TRP A 426 -49.28 23.14 -15.61
N GLY A 427 -49.91 23.78 -16.60
CA GLY A 427 -50.83 24.90 -16.35
C GLY A 427 -52.04 24.42 -15.54
N PHE A 428 -52.15 24.87 -14.32
CA PHE A 428 -53.40 24.79 -13.59
C PHE A 428 -54.37 25.82 -14.17
N GLY A 429 -55.33 25.35 -14.95
CA GLY A 429 -56.48 26.12 -15.39
C GLY A 429 -57.31 26.50 -14.16
N GLY A 430 -57.55 27.80 -14.03
CA GLY A 430 -58.43 28.35 -13.01
C GLY A 430 -59.87 27.86 -13.21
N PHE A 431 -60.51 27.41 -12.15
CA PHE A 431 -61.96 27.40 -12.03
C PHE A 431 -62.35 28.62 -11.23
N GLY A 432 -63.02 29.54 -11.89
CA GLY A 432 -63.75 30.61 -11.25
C GLY A 432 -65.03 30.11 -10.61
N TRP A 433 -65.34 30.64 -9.47
CA TRP A 433 -66.66 31.07 -8.96
C TRP A 433 -66.41 32.21 -8.00
#